data_3929c476067cff2fecf0b8593c71337c
#
_entry.id   3929c476067cff2fecf0b8593c71337c
#
_cell.length_a   1.000
_cell.length_b   1.000
_cell.length_c   1.000
_cell.angle_alpha   90.00
_cell.angle_beta   90.00
_cell.angle_gamma   90.00
#
_symmetry.space_group_name_H-M   'P 1'
#
loop_
_entity.id
_entity.type
_entity.pdbx_description
1 polymer ?
#
loop_
_entity_poly.entity_id
_entity_poly.type
_entity_poly.pdbx_seq_one_letter_code
_entity_poly.pdbx_strand_id
1 'polypeptide(L)'
;MAEIQQEICPITGDDLFIILDHINAKFEYPIHCHPEYEINVVINTKGTRVVGDSEEEFSGLDFVMTGPYIPHVWKAPDEPNHVVTIQFSDELLNFQILNKRLFMPIKQLLLDSMQGLHFYGKEAESIKDEIVELTRMQGFQTATKFLSILHSLANAPRRKLVSNMYESETLIRQSKSRRISKVCR
;
A
#
# COMPACT_ATOMS: atom_id res chain seq x y z
N MET A 1 13.81 20.39 2.63
CA MET A 1 13.15 19.08 2.44
C MET A 1 12.30 18.84 3.67
N ALA A 2 11.04 18.47 3.52
CA ALA A 2 10.21 18.10 4.65
C ALA A 2 10.81 16.85 5.32
N GLU A 3 10.80 16.80 6.65
CA GLU A 3 11.27 15.66 7.41
C GLU A 3 10.29 14.49 7.21
N ILE A 4 10.79 13.34 6.77
CA ILE A 4 9.99 12.13 6.59
C ILE A 4 9.81 11.49 7.97
N GLN A 5 8.56 11.37 8.42
CA GLN A 5 8.24 10.73 9.69
C GLN A 5 8.13 9.21 9.52
N GLN A 6 8.54 8.47 10.54
CA GLN A 6 8.26 7.04 10.60
C GLN A 6 6.94 6.83 11.31
N GLU A 7 5.96 6.26 10.59
CA GLU A 7 4.70 5.87 11.17
C GLU A 7 4.81 4.51 11.89
N ILE A 8 4.08 4.38 12.99
CA ILE A 8 3.92 3.09 13.68
C ILE A 8 2.53 2.56 13.31
N CYS A 9 2.49 1.58 12.42
CA CYS A 9 1.25 0.92 12.05
C CYS A 9 0.71 0.08 13.21
N PRO A 10 -0.61 0.02 13.42
CA PRO A 10 -1.22 -0.74 14.52
C PRO A 10 -1.26 -2.25 14.27
N ILE A 11 -0.59 -2.75 13.24
CA ILE A 11 -0.51 -4.18 12.91
C ILE A 11 0.35 -4.94 13.94
N THR A 12 -0.10 -6.10 14.36
CA THR A 12 0.61 -7.00 15.26
C THR A 12 1.09 -8.26 14.55
N GLY A 13 1.94 -9.06 15.20
CA GLY A 13 2.42 -10.34 14.64
C GLY A 13 1.33 -11.40 14.41
N ASP A 14 0.15 -11.22 15.01
CA ASP A 14 -0.99 -12.13 14.85
C ASP A 14 -1.91 -11.72 13.67
N ASP A 15 -1.70 -10.52 13.11
CA ASP A 15 -2.51 -9.99 12.02
C ASP A 15 -1.93 -10.37 10.66
N LEU A 16 -2.76 -10.89 9.76
CA LEU A 16 -2.38 -11.06 8.36
C LEU A 16 -2.36 -9.70 7.64
N PHE A 17 -3.32 -8.85 7.95
CA PHE A 17 -3.45 -7.46 7.50
C PHE A 17 -4.41 -6.71 8.42
N ILE A 18 -4.38 -5.39 8.34
CA ILE A 18 -5.36 -4.51 8.95
C ILE A 18 -6.03 -3.66 7.88
N ILE A 19 -7.26 -3.23 8.16
CA ILE A 19 -8.02 -2.32 7.30
C ILE A 19 -8.39 -1.08 8.11
N LEU A 20 -8.05 0.08 7.57
CA LEU A 20 -8.48 1.38 8.06
C LEU A 20 -9.50 1.93 7.06
N ASP A 21 -10.72 2.16 7.54
CA ASP A 21 -11.86 2.60 6.72
C ASP A 21 -12.36 3.96 7.23
N HIS A 22 -12.10 5.02 6.47
CA HIS A 22 -12.35 6.39 6.86
C HIS A 22 -13.28 7.11 5.88
N ILE A 23 -14.52 7.35 6.31
CA ILE A 23 -15.43 8.26 5.64
C ILE A 23 -15.10 9.70 6.06
N ASN A 24 -14.95 10.61 5.10
CA ASN A 24 -14.52 11.99 5.32
C ASN A 24 -13.16 12.08 6.05
N ALA A 25 -12.18 11.34 5.54
CA ALA A 25 -10.80 11.38 6.03
C ALA A 25 -10.21 12.79 5.89
N LYS A 26 -9.41 13.20 6.87
CA LYS A 26 -8.63 14.44 6.83
C LYS A 26 -7.20 14.15 6.41
N PHE A 27 -6.72 14.90 5.40
CA PHE A 27 -5.38 14.72 4.83
C PHE A 27 -4.35 15.64 5.52
N GLU A 28 -4.31 15.57 6.85
CA GLU A 28 -3.41 16.39 7.69
C GLU A 28 -2.11 15.66 8.05
N TYR A 29 -2.00 14.38 7.68
CA TYR A 29 -0.84 13.57 8.03
C TYR A 29 0.39 14.02 7.20
N PRO A 30 1.57 14.17 7.83
CA PRO A 30 2.78 14.55 7.10
C PRO A 30 3.28 13.43 6.19
N ILE A 31 4.27 13.73 5.34
CA ILE A 31 4.96 12.69 4.58
C ILE A 31 5.61 11.69 5.54
N HIS A 32 5.32 10.41 5.35
CA HIS A 32 5.71 9.34 6.25
C HIS A 32 6.11 8.08 5.50
N CYS A 33 6.71 7.13 6.20
CA CYS A 33 6.99 5.79 5.71
C CYS A 33 6.91 4.80 6.89
N HIS A 34 6.66 3.54 6.58
CA HIS A 34 6.55 2.44 7.52
C HIS A 34 7.06 1.13 6.91
N PRO A 35 7.34 0.06 7.71
CA PRO A 35 7.88 -1.19 7.21
C PRO A 35 6.86 -2.11 6.51
N GLU A 36 5.59 -1.78 6.54
CA GLU A 36 4.52 -2.56 5.94
C GLU A 36 4.33 -2.22 4.44
N TYR A 37 3.74 -3.15 3.71
CA TYR A 37 3.06 -2.85 2.45
C TYR A 37 1.78 -2.08 2.74
N GLU A 38 1.44 -1.16 1.85
CA GLU A 38 0.18 -0.44 1.94
C GLU A 38 -0.56 -0.43 0.60
N ILE A 39 -1.85 -0.71 0.66
CA ILE A 39 -2.79 -0.45 -0.42
C ILE A 39 -3.66 0.71 0.04
N ASN A 40 -3.64 1.82 -0.69
CA ASN A 40 -4.40 3.02 -0.37
C ASN A 40 -5.37 3.35 -1.51
N VAL A 41 -6.65 3.45 -1.18
CA VAL A 41 -7.74 3.74 -2.11
C VAL A 41 -8.45 5.01 -1.66
N VAL A 42 -8.22 6.09 -2.37
CA VAL A 42 -8.83 7.41 -2.12
C VAL A 42 -9.95 7.63 -3.13
N ILE A 43 -11.17 7.86 -2.65
CA ILE A 43 -12.40 7.85 -3.45
C ILE A 43 -13.13 9.20 -3.28
N ASN A 44 -13.71 9.70 -4.38
CA ASN A 44 -14.59 10.87 -4.42
C ASN A 44 -13.93 12.18 -3.97
N THR A 45 -12.65 12.36 -4.18
CA THR A 45 -11.96 13.62 -3.94
C THR A 45 -10.89 13.87 -4.99
N LYS A 46 -10.23 15.01 -4.89
CA LYS A 46 -9.12 15.43 -5.75
C LYS A 46 -8.01 15.99 -4.87
N GLY A 47 -6.79 15.93 -5.35
CA GLY A 47 -5.66 16.42 -4.56
C GLY A 47 -4.33 16.16 -5.20
N THR A 48 -3.28 16.19 -4.38
CA THR A 48 -1.92 15.85 -4.78
C THR A 48 -1.46 14.66 -3.97
N ARG A 49 -0.82 13.72 -4.63
CA ARG A 49 -0.15 12.57 -4.01
C ARG A 49 1.34 12.66 -4.22
N VAL A 50 2.12 12.39 -3.18
CA VAL A 50 3.56 12.15 -3.26
C VAL A 50 3.84 10.70 -2.91
N VAL A 51 4.58 9.98 -3.76
CA VAL A 51 5.07 8.62 -3.49
C VAL A 51 6.52 8.55 -3.96
N GLY A 52 7.44 8.38 -3.03
CA GLY A 52 8.87 8.42 -3.32
C GLY A 52 9.29 9.77 -3.90
N ASP A 53 9.76 9.76 -5.14
CA ASP A 53 10.15 10.94 -5.92
C ASP A 53 9.09 11.37 -6.96
N SER A 54 7.91 10.74 -6.95
CA SER A 54 6.77 11.09 -7.81
C SER A 54 5.80 12.01 -7.07
N GLU A 55 5.47 13.16 -7.66
CA GLU A 55 4.41 14.06 -7.20
C GLU A 55 3.40 14.25 -8.32
N GLU A 56 2.14 13.91 -8.08
CA GLU A 56 1.09 13.93 -9.09
C GLU A 56 -0.24 14.39 -8.52
N GLU A 57 -1.03 15.08 -9.36
CA GLU A 57 -2.43 15.37 -9.07
C GLU A 57 -3.32 14.16 -9.36
N PHE A 58 -4.39 14.02 -8.58
CA PHE A 58 -5.41 13.01 -8.80
C PHE A 58 -6.82 13.59 -8.70
N SER A 59 -7.80 12.91 -9.29
CA SER A 59 -9.21 13.29 -9.23
C SER A 59 -10.12 12.08 -9.35
N GLY A 60 -11.10 11.99 -8.45
CA GLY A 60 -12.10 10.92 -8.38
C GLY A 60 -11.61 9.69 -7.63
N LEU A 61 -10.87 8.82 -8.28
CA LEU A 61 -10.23 7.63 -7.69
C LEU A 61 -8.72 7.77 -7.79
N ASP A 62 -8.04 7.60 -6.65
CA ASP A 62 -6.60 7.38 -6.62
C ASP A 62 -6.31 6.06 -5.91
N PHE A 63 -5.75 5.11 -6.64
CA PHE A 63 -5.53 3.75 -6.17
C PHE A 63 -4.05 3.38 -6.29
N VAL A 64 -3.39 3.33 -5.15
CA VAL A 64 -1.94 3.13 -5.06
C VAL A 64 -1.59 1.98 -4.12
N MET A 65 -0.55 1.25 -4.47
CA MET A 65 0.12 0.29 -3.59
C MET A 65 1.58 0.68 -3.43
N THR A 66 2.03 0.80 -2.18
CA THR A 66 3.43 1.05 -1.83
C THR A 66 4.05 -0.16 -1.15
N GLY A 67 5.31 -0.41 -1.45
CA GLY A 67 6.14 -1.34 -0.70
C GLY A 67 6.70 -0.71 0.57
N PRO A 68 7.33 -1.53 1.44
CA PRO A 68 7.96 -1.08 2.68
C PRO A 68 8.89 0.12 2.51
N TYR A 69 8.80 1.07 3.45
CA TYR A 69 9.65 2.25 3.58
C TYR A 69 9.62 3.24 2.40
N ILE A 70 8.65 3.15 1.48
CA ILE A 70 8.46 4.18 0.46
C ILE A 70 7.77 5.37 1.13
N PRO A 71 8.39 6.57 1.13
CA PRO A 71 7.73 7.75 1.65
C PRO A 71 6.50 8.11 0.81
N HIS A 72 5.39 8.40 1.50
CA HIS A 72 4.16 8.77 0.82
C HIS A 72 3.30 9.73 1.64
N VAL A 73 2.45 10.46 0.95
CA VAL A 73 1.46 11.37 1.52
C VAL A 73 0.40 11.74 0.48
N TRP A 74 -0.84 11.88 0.92
CA TRP A 74 -1.92 12.49 0.17
C TRP A 74 -2.29 13.84 0.78
N LYS A 75 -2.60 14.80 -0.06
CA LYS A 75 -3.11 16.12 0.31
C LYS A 75 -4.35 16.39 -0.49
N ALA A 76 -5.46 16.60 0.17
CA ALA A 76 -6.74 16.90 -0.45
C ALA A 76 -7.51 17.95 0.39
N PRO A 77 -8.46 18.68 -0.19
CA PRO A 77 -9.31 19.60 0.54
C PRO A 77 -10.21 18.84 1.52
N ASP A 78 -10.72 19.54 2.53
CA ASP A 78 -11.71 19.00 3.50
C ASP A 78 -13.09 18.95 2.82
N GLU A 79 -13.27 17.98 1.93
CA GLU A 79 -14.47 17.70 1.16
C GLU A 79 -14.89 16.23 1.40
N PRO A 80 -16.17 15.88 1.16
CA PRO A 80 -16.63 14.49 1.31
C PRO A 80 -15.78 13.52 0.49
N ASN A 81 -15.23 12.53 1.16
CA ASN A 81 -14.35 11.52 0.57
C ASN A 81 -14.50 10.18 1.31
N HIS A 82 -13.88 9.15 0.77
CA HIS A 82 -13.76 7.85 1.42
C HIS A 82 -12.36 7.31 1.17
N VAL A 83 -11.64 7.01 2.23
CA VAL A 83 -10.30 6.43 2.16
C VAL A 83 -10.30 5.05 2.81
N VAL A 84 -9.87 4.05 2.07
CA VAL A 84 -9.63 2.70 2.59
C VAL A 84 -8.16 2.37 2.45
N THR A 85 -7.52 2.07 3.57
CA THR A 85 -6.12 1.69 3.63
C THR A 85 -6.00 0.26 4.15
N ILE A 86 -5.27 -0.59 3.43
CA ILE A 86 -4.92 -1.94 3.88
C ILE A 86 -3.41 -1.97 4.11
N GLN A 87 -3.00 -2.29 5.34
CA GLN A 87 -1.59 -2.46 5.69
C GLN A 87 -1.32 -3.92 6.05
N PHE A 88 -0.19 -4.47 5.60
CA PHE A 88 0.21 -5.84 5.88
C PHE A 88 1.73 -6.00 5.90
N SER A 89 2.20 -6.95 6.70
CA SER A 89 3.62 -7.16 6.96
C SER A 89 4.38 -7.61 5.70
N ASP A 90 5.66 -7.20 5.60
CA ASP A 90 6.60 -7.74 4.63
C ASP A 90 6.92 -9.22 4.87
N GLU A 91 6.56 -9.78 6.04
CA GLU A 91 6.65 -11.20 6.33
C GLU A 91 5.77 -12.05 5.42
N LEU A 92 4.74 -11.46 4.79
CA LEU A 92 3.94 -12.15 3.78
C LEU A 92 4.81 -12.75 2.67
N LEU A 93 5.90 -12.09 2.27
CA LEU A 93 6.86 -12.63 1.29
C LEU A 93 7.57 -13.90 1.77
N ASN A 94 7.65 -14.11 3.07
CA ASN A 94 8.30 -15.28 3.67
C ASN A 94 7.37 -16.50 3.72
N PHE A 95 6.08 -16.34 3.44
CA PHE A 95 5.17 -17.48 3.38
C PHE A 95 5.56 -18.41 2.25
N GLN A 96 5.89 -19.65 2.59
CA GLN A 96 6.32 -20.65 1.61
C GLN A 96 5.28 -20.89 0.51
N ILE A 97 3.99 -20.61 0.77
CA ILE A 97 2.93 -20.72 -0.21
C ILE A 97 3.14 -19.76 -1.40
N LEU A 98 3.72 -18.58 -1.19
CA LEU A 98 4.03 -17.62 -2.25
C LEU A 98 5.11 -18.12 -3.22
N ASN A 99 5.84 -19.18 -2.86
CA ASN A 99 6.79 -19.83 -3.76
C ASN A 99 6.11 -20.88 -4.66
N LYS A 100 4.82 -21.14 -4.46
CA LYS A 100 4.08 -22.03 -5.33
C LYS A 100 3.66 -21.32 -6.60
N ARG A 101 3.62 -22.03 -7.73
CA ARG A 101 3.37 -21.48 -9.07
C ARG A 101 2.11 -20.61 -9.14
N LEU A 102 1.05 -20.99 -8.44
CA LEU A 102 -0.22 -20.24 -8.42
C LEU A 102 -0.12 -18.86 -7.75
N PHE A 103 0.84 -18.68 -6.85
CA PHE A 103 1.05 -17.44 -6.10
C PHE A 103 2.14 -16.54 -6.68
N MET A 104 2.85 -17.00 -7.71
CA MET A 104 3.92 -16.21 -8.35
C MET A 104 3.46 -14.81 -8.81
N PRO A 105 2.25 -14.62 -9.37
CA PRO A 105 1.78 -13.27 -9.71
C PRO A 105 1.69 -12.34 -8.50
N ILE A 106 1.20 -12.82 -7.36
CA ILE A 106 1.13 -12.04 -6.11
C ILE A 106 2.55 -11.71 -5.63
N LYS A 107 3.46 -12.67 -5.63
CA LYS A 107 4.86 -12.43 -5.26
C LYS A 107 5.48 -11.35 -6.13
N GLN A 108 5.24 -11.38 -7.43
CA GLN A 108 5.75 -10.36 -8.36
C GLN A 108 5.12 -8.99 -8.10
N LEU A 109 3.81 -8.93 -7.81
CA LEU A 109 3.14 -7.69 -7.40
C LEU A 109 3.83 -7.04 -6.19
N LEU A 110 4.12 -7.84 -5.15
CA LEU A 110 4.79 -7.37 -3.94
C LEU A 110 6.21 -6.84 -4.24
N LEU A 111 6.94 -7.48 -5.13
CA LEU A 111 8.25 -6.99 -5.58
C LEU A 111 8.13 -5.69 -6.39
N ASP A 112 7.18 -5.62 -7.32
CA ASP A 112 6.95 -4.43 -8.15
C ASP A 112 6.50 -3.23 -7.30
N SER A 113 5.75 -3.45 -6.20
CA SER A 113 5.26 -2.39 -5.33
C SER A 113 6.37 -1.62 -4.61
N MET A 114 7.60 -2.14 -4.60
CA MET A 114 8.80 -1.42 -4.16
C MET A 114 9.10 -0.18 -5.01
N GLN A 115 8.44 -0.02 -6.15
CA GLN A 115 8.51 1.19 -6.99
C GLN A 115 7.22 2.02 -6.91
N GLY A 116 6.33 1.77 -5.92
CA GLY A 116 5.02 2.37 -5.88
C GLY A 116 4.21 2.04 -7.15
N LEU A 117 3.03 1.52 -7.01
CA LEU A 117 2.19 1.14 -8.14
C LEU A 117 0.90 1.95 -8.12
N HIS A 118 0.59 2.61 -9.22
CA HIS A 118 -0.70 3.27 -9.45
C HIS A 118 -1.56 2.41 -10.37
N PHE A 119 -2.75 2.03 -9.90
CA PHE A 119 -3.73 1.24 -10.63
C PHE A 119 -4.76 2.16 -11.29
N TYR A 120 -5.22 1.79 -12.49
CA TYR A 120 -6.16 2.58 -13.27
C TYR A 120 -7.06 1.71 -14.14
N GLY A 121 -8.07 2.34 -14.75
CA GLY A 121 -8.99 1.65 -15.65
C GLY A 121 -10.15 0.97 -14.92
N LYS A 122 -10.92 0.18 -15.67
CA LYS A 122 -12.11 -0.51 -15.16
C LYS A 122 -11.78 -1.57 -14.11
N GLU A 123 -10.63 -2.19 -14.24
CA GLU A 123 -10.13 -3.19 -13.29
C GLU A 123 -9.88 -2.56 -11.92
N ALA A 124 -9.27 -1.37 -11.89
CA ALA A 124 -9.06 -0.63 -10.64
C ALA A 124 -10.39 -0.27 -9.97
N GLU A 125 -11.39 0.19 -10.73
CA GLU A 125 -12.73 0.46 -10.23
C GLU A 125 -13.39 -0.78 -9.63
N SER A 126 -13.29 -1.92 -10.31
CA SER A 126 -13.85 -3.18 -9.82
C SER A 126 -13.16 -3.65 -8.54
N ILE A 127 -11.82 -3.57 -8.48
CA ILE A 127 -11.05 -3.99 -7.30
C ILE A 127 -11.29 -3.03 -6.12
N LYS A 128 -11.46 -1.72 -6.38
CA LYS A 128 -11.89 -0.75 -5.35
C LYS A 128 -13.19 -1.20 -4.68
N ASP A 129 -14.19 -1.64 -5.46
CA ASP A 129 -15.47 -2.13 -4.90
C ASP A 129 -15.26 -3.39 -4.04
N GLU A 130 -14.37 -4.30 -4.45
CA GLU A 130 -13.98 -5.46 -3.67
C GLU A 130 -13.28 -5.09 -2.35
N ILE A 131 -12.44 -4.04 -2.36
CA ILE A 131 -11.78 -3.53 -1.15
C ILE A 131 -12.78 -2.89 -0.20
N VAL A 132 -13.74 -2.11 -0.72
CA VAL A 132 -14.83 -1.54 0.10
C VAL A 132 -15.72 -2.64 0.67
N GLU A 133 -15.99 -3.72 -0.06
CA GLU A 133 -16.69 -4.89 0.47
C GLU A 133 -15.91 -5.54 1.61
N LEU A 134 -14.59 -5.68 1.46
CA LEU A 134 -13.71 -6.32 2.45
C LEU A 134 -13.78 -5.62 3.82
N THR A 135 -14.01 -4.29 3.88
CA THR A 135 -14.13 -3.55 5.15
C THR A 135 -15.27 -4.04 6.03
N ARG A 136 -16.28 -4.72 5.45
CA ARG A 136 -17.47 -5.22 6.13
C ARG A 136 -17.43 -6.71 6.44
N MET A 137 -16.37 -7.40 5.99
CA MET A 137 -16.24 -8.85 6.17
C MET A 137 -15.56 -9.17 7.50
N GLN A 138 -15.77 -10.40 7.98
CA GLN A 138 -15.17 -10.92 9.21
C GLN A 138 -14.75 -12.38 9.06
N GLY A 139 -13.86 -12.83 9.93
CA GLY A 139 -13.43 -14.21 10.00
C GLY A 139 -12.54 -14.64 8.83
N PHE A 140 -12.37 -15.94 8.63
CA PHE A 140 -11.44 -16.50 7.67
C PHE A 140 -11.69 -16.08 6.21
N GLN A 141 -12.93 -15.76 5.88
CA GLN A 141 -13.28 -15.29 4.52
C GLN A 141 -12.59 -13.97 4.15
N THR A 142 -12.22 -13.14 5.14
CA THR A 142 -11.46 -11.92 4.87
C THR A 142 -10.07 -12.24 4.32
N ALA A 143 -9.40 -13.29 4.84
CA ALA A 143 -8.09 -13.72 4.36
C ALA A 143 -8.16 -14.21 2.91
N THR A 144 -9.17 -15.01 2.56
CA THR A 144 -9.35 -15.51 1.18
C THR A 144 -9.70 -14.38 0.21
N LYS A 145 -10.55 -13.42 0.62
CA LYS A 145 -10.89 -12.22 -0.17
C LYS A 145 -9.66 -11.34 -0.37
N PHE A 146 -8.88 -11.11 0.66
CA PHE A 146 -7.62 -10.35 0.57
C PHE A 146 -6.63 -10.96 -0.43
N LEU A 147 -6.42 -12.28 -0.38
CA LEU A 147 -5.56 -12.97 -1.36
C LEU A 147 -6.13 -12.88 -2.78
N SER A 148 -7.47 -12.94 -2.94
CA SER A 148 -8.13 -12.73 -4.23
C SER A 148 -7.90 -11.30 -4.75
N ILE A 149 -8.01 -10.29 -3.89
CA ILE A 149 -7.71 -8.89 -4.23
C ILE A 149 -6.26 -8.75 -4.68
N LEU A 150 -5.28 -9.30 -3.95
CA LEU A 150 -3.88 -9.27 -4.36
C LEU A 150 -3.67 -9.94 -5.72
N HIS A 151 -4.37 -11.05 -6.00
CA HIS A 151 -4.31 -11.70 -7.30
C HIS A 151 -4.92 -10.82 -8.40
N SER A 152 -6.05 -10.17 -8.16
CA SER A 152 -6.67 -9.23 -9.10
C SER A 152 -5.74 -8.05 -9.41
N LEU A 153 -5.12 -7.45 -8.38
CA LEU A 153 -4.12 -6.39 -8.52
C LEU A 153 -2.89 -6.84 -9.31
N ALA A 154 -2.45 -8.08 -9.14
CA ALA A 154 -1.32 -8.64 -9.90
C ALA A 154 -1.58 -8.67 -11.41
N ASN A 155 -2.85 -8.73 -11.82
CA ASN A 155 -3.27 -8.79 -13.23
C ASN A 155 -3.87 -7.47 -13.75
N ALA A 156 -4.07 -6.47 -12.88
CA ALA A 156 -4.66 -5.19 -13.25
C ALA A 156 -3.65 -4.27 -13.97
N PRO A 157 -4.14 -3.38 -14.86
CA PRO A 157 -3.34 -2.32 -15.44
C PRO A 157 -2.76 -1.42 -14.35
N ARG A 158 -1.45 -1.22 -14.39
CA ARG A 158 -0.72 -0.41 -13.42
C ARG A 158 0.51 0.23 -14.02
N ARG A 159 0.99 1.29 -13.39
CA ARG A 159 2.27 1.91 -13.72
C ARG A 159 3.10 2.13 -12.45
N LYS A 160 4.39 2.12 -12.58
CA LYS A 160 5.33 2.43 -11.52
C LYS A 160 5.39 3.94 -11.31
N LEU A 161 5.52 4.37 -10.07
CA LEU A 161 5.58 5.78 -9.68
C LEU A 161 7.02 6.23 -9.42
N VAL A 162 7.80 5.39 -8.75
CA VAL A 162 9.13 5.72 -8.24
C VAL A 162 10.19 5.42 -9.27
N SER A 163 11.18 6.32 -9.42
CA SER A 163 12.31 6.09 -10.32
C SER A 163 13.22 4.96 -9.83
N ASN A 164 13.94 4.30 -10.76
CA ASN A 164 14.89 3.23 -10.41
C ASN A 164 16.02 3.71 -9.47
N MET A 165 16.38 4.99 -9.54
CA MET A 165 17.41 5.56 -8.69
C MET A 165 16.92 5.68 -7.24
N TYR A 166 15.68 6.11 -7.04
CA TYR A 166 15.06 6.21 -5.73
C TYR A 166 14.81 4.84 -5.10
N GLU A 167 14.41 3.85 -5.89
CA GLU A 167 14.26 2.46 -5.45
C GLU A 167 15.55 1.93 -4.81
N SER A 168 16.70 2.17 -5.46
CA SER A 168 18.00 1.73 -4.94
C SER A 168 18.33 2.34 -3.57
N GLU A 169 18.04 3.62 -3.36
CA GLU A 169 18.24 4.29 -2.08
C GLU A 169 17.30 3.73 -0.99
N THR A 170 16.06 3.46 -1.33
CA THR A 170 15.06 2.87 -0.42
C THR A 170 15.48 1.47 0.03
N LEU A 171 15.95 0.63 -0.87
CA LEU A 171 16.48 -0.70 -0.56
C LEU A 171 17.69 -0.63 0.39
N ILE A 172 18.58 0.36 0.20
CA ILE A 172 19.70 0.60 1.12
C ILE A 172 19.21 0.99 2.51
N ARG A 173 18.22 1.88 2.61
CA ARG A 173 17.61 2.29 3.88
C ARG A 173 16.97 1.11 4.61
N GLN A 174 16.19 0.28 3.90
CA GLN A 174 15.59 -0.94 4.45
C GLN A 174 16.63 -1.91 5.01
N SER A 175 17.72 -2.15 4.28
CA SER A 175 18.77 -3.05 4.72
C SER A 175 19.45 -2.57 6.02
N LYS A 176 19.58 -1.25 6.21
CA LYS A 176 20.11 -0.64 7.43
C LYS A 176 19.13 -0.77 8.59
N SER A 177 17.85 -0.48 8.37
CA SER A 177 16.80 -0.57 9.40
C SER A 177 16.61 -2.01 9.90
N ARG A 178 16.58 -3.01 9.02
CA ARG A 178 16.52 -4.44 9.40
C ARG A 178 17.72 -4.89 10.24
N ARG A 179 18.91 -4.34 9.99
CA ARG A 179 20.10 -4.62 10.82
C ARG A 179 19.97 -4.06 12.22
N ILE A 180 19.43 -2.86 12.37
CA ILE A 180 19.21 -2.21 13.69
C ILE A 180 18.16 -3.00 14.48
N SER A 181 17.05 -3.39 13.88
CA SER A 181 15.99 -4.17 14.54
C SER A 181 16.44 -5.54 15.02
N LYS A 182 17.44 -6.16 14.36
CA LYS A 182 18.03 -7.45 14.80
C LYS A 182 19.03 -7.32 15.94
N VAL A 183 19.60 -6.14 16.16
CA VAL A 183 20.56 -5.88 17.22
C VAL A 183 19.87 -5.47 18.53
N CYS A 184 18.63 -5.00 18.47
CA CYS A 184 17.83 -4.54 19.63
C CYS A 184 16.85 -5.60 20.17
N ARG A 185 17.03 -6.88 19.81
CA ARG A 185 16.28 -8.01 20.38
C ARG A 185 17.16 -8.90 21.25
#